data_92c4d0dd0547e8786fc4b8c42c83e1f0
#
_entry.id   92c4d0dd0547e8786fc4b8c42c83e1f0
#
_cell.length_a   1.000
_cell.length_b   1.000
_cell.length_c   1.000
_cell.angle_alpha   90.00
_cell.angle_beta   90.00
_cell.angle_gamma   90.00
#
_symmetry.space_group_name_H-M   'P 1'
#
loop_
_entity.id
_entity.type
_entity.pdbx_description
1 polymer ?
#
loop_
_entity_poly.entity_id
_entity_poly.type
_entity_poly.pdbx_seq_one_letter_code
_entity_poly.pdbx_strand_id
1 'polypeptide(L)'
;MGNQESIGVPEVHFFPTDWHFEYFAKALDDDMLLWFKNTLIVVLCNCISVPFMSALCAFGFSRLKFKTRNFWFFATLATMMLPSTVTQVPLYSLFYHLNLLGSIRALIVPNIFGGGAMNIFLMRQYMRSIPSALDEAATIDGASKFRIFLVIILPACMPILIYTMINAFLGSWNDFASPLIYANSENSYTLALGIYNRFMSTVENPFSNIKMASGVLMCIPPVVVFLCMQKQLINGVVTSGIKG
;
A
#
# COMPACT_ATOMS: atom_id res chain seq x y z
N MET A 1 -17.67 -23.94 -7.36
CA MET A 1 -16.37 -24.60 -7.56
C MET A 1 -16.66 -26.08 -7.83
N GLY A 2 -16.20 -26.57 -8.95
CA GLY A 2 -16.43 -27.98 -9.36
C GLY A 2 -15.57 -28.95 -8.54
N ASN A 3 -15.80 -30.24 -8.78
CA ASN A 3 -15.06 -31.33 -8.16
C ASN A 3 -13.55 -31.24 -8.53
N GLN A 4 -12.67 -31.71 -7.67
CA GLN A 4 -11.22 -31.72 -7.91
C GLN A 4 -10.82 -32.51 -9.15
N GLU A 5 -11.63 -33.52 -9.53
CA GLU A 5 -11.47 -34.32 -10.73
C GLU A 5 -11.77 -33.57 -12.05
N SER A 6 -12.49 -32.45 -12.00
CA SER A 6 -12.80 -31.62 -13.17
C SER A 6 -11.69 -30.63 -13.53
N ILE A 7 -10.65 -30.53 -12.70
CA ILE A 7 -9.51 -29.63 -12.91
C ILE A 7 -8.45 -30.34 -13.76
N GLY A 8 -8.18 -29.81 -14.95
CA GLY A 8 -7.20 -30.39 -15.88
C GLY A 8 -7.80 -31.31 -16.96
N VAL A 9 -9.13 -31.46 -17.02
CA VAL A 9 -9.81 -32.12 -18.12
C VAL A 9 -9.92 -31.19 -19.33
N PRO A 10 -9.70 -31.65 -20.57
CA PRO A 10 -9.72 -30.81 -21.77
C PRO A 10 -11.10 -30.19 -22.08
N GLU A 11 -12.17 -30.65 -21.44
CA GLU A 11 -13.51 -30.09 -21.62
C GLU A 11 -13.71 -28.84 -20.75
N VAL A 12 -13.87 -27.68 -21.38
CA VAL A 12 -14.08 -26.39 -20.69
C VAL A 12 -15.56 -26.29 -20.28
N HIS A 13 -15.85 -26.55 -19.02
CA HIS A 13 -17.17 -26.27 -18.44
C HIS A 13 -17.18 -24.83 -17.90
N PHE A 14 -17.98 -23.94 -18.51
CA PHE A 14 -18.14 -22.54 -18.07
C PHE A 14 -18.87 -22.40 -16.73
N PHE A 15 -19.68 -23.39 -16.36
CA PHE A 15 -20.38 -23.44 -15.09
C PHE A 15 -20.07 -24.76 -14.38
N PRO A 16 -19.84 -24.72 -13.05
CA PRO A 16 -19.62 -25.94 -12.29
C PRO A 16 -20.90 -26.80 -12.25
N THR A 17 -20.74 -28.09 -12.45
CA THR A 17 -21.82 -29.06 -12.31
C THR A 17 -22.24 -29.22 -10.85
N ASP A 18 -21.27 -29.16 -9.94
CA ASP A 18 -21.47 -29.27 -8.50
C ASP A 18 -20.81 -28.09 -7.74
N TRP A 19 -21.52 -27.57 -6.74
CA TRP A 19 -21.06 -26.46 -5.95
C TRP A 19 -20.49 -26.93 -4.61
N HIS A 20 -19.18 -26.83 -4.44
CA HIS A 20 -18.47 -27.25 -3.23
C HIS A 20 -17.94 -26.02 -2.47
N PHE A 21 -18.76 -25.45 -1.60
CA PHE A 21 -18.37 -24.30 -0.75
C PHE A 21 -17.45 -24.70 0.41
N GLU A 22 -17.33 -26.00 0.70
CA GLU A 22 -16.47 -26.53 1.77
C GLU A 22 -14.99 -26.18 1.60
N TYR A 23 -14.54 -25.93 0.35
CA TYR A 23 -13.15 -25.52 0.09
C TYR A 23 -12.81 -24.14 0.63
N PHE A 24 -13.80 -23.24 0.77
CA PHE A 24 -13.58 -21.95 1.42
C PHE A 24 -13.37 -22.11 2.93
N ALA A 25 -14.12 -23.01 3.57
CA ALA A 25 -13.93 -23.30 4.98
C ALA A 25 -12.58 -23.98 5.24
N LYS A 26 -12.16 -24.90 4.35
CA LYS A 26 -10.84 -25.55 4.42
C LYS A 26 -9.67 -24.59 4.12
N ALA A 27 -9.92 -23.53 3.38
CA ALA A 27 -8.91 -22.51 3.09
C ALA A 27 -8.69 -21.57 4.30
N LEU A 28 -9.73 -21.35 5.11
CA LEU A 28 -9.71 -20.50 6.30
C LEU A 28 -9.20 -21.29 7.53
N ASP A 29 -7.95 -21.68 7.50
CA ASP A 29 -7.27 -22.30 8.63
C ASP A 29 -6.48 -21.29 9.46
N ASP A 30 -5.88 -21.75 10.54
CA ASP A 30 -5.12 -20.91 11.48
C ASP A 30 -3.95 -20.17 10.81
N ASP A 31 -3.26 -20.81 9.87
CA ASP A 31 -2.16 -20.21 9.12
C ASP A 31 -2.66 -19.06 8.24
N MET A 32 -3.74 -19.29 7.49
CA MET A 32 -4.31 -18.26 6.63
C MET A 32 -4.83 -17.07 7.44
N LEU A 33 -5.42 -17.32 8.60
CA LEU A 33 -5.87 -16.26 9.51
C LEU A 33 -4.68 -15.45 10.06
N LEU A 34 -3.56 -16.11 10.37
CA LEU A 34 -2.32 -15.44 10.79
C LEU A 34 -1.78 -14.55 9.67
N TRP A 35 -1.68 -15.08 8.44
CA TRP A 35 -1.18 -14.31 7.29
C TRP A 35 -2.09 -13.14 6.94
N PHE A 36 -3.39 -13.33 7.02
CA PHE A 36 -4.39 -12.26 6.86
C PHE A 36 -4.20 -11.16 7.92
N LYS A 37 -4.06 -11.54 9.19
CA LYS A 37 -3.78 -10.61 10.29
C LYS A 37 -2.49 -9.82 10.05
N ASN A 38 -1.41 -10.48 9.65
CA ASN A 38 -0.12 -9.84 9.37
C ASN A 38 -0.27 -8.82 8.23
N THR A 39 -0.93 -9.21 7.13
CA THR A 39 -1.20 -8.32 6.00
C THR A 39 -2.04 -7.13 6.44
N LEU A 40 -3.08 -7.35 7.23
CA LEU A 40 -3.95 -6.28 7.71
C LEU A 40 -3.17 -5.26 8.57
N ILE A 41 -2.28 -5.72 9.45
CA ILE A 41 -1.42 -4.85 10.27
C ILE A 41 -0.52 -4.00 9.37
N VAL A 42 0.17 -4.62 8.40
CA VAL A 42 1.05 -3.91 7.46
C VAL A 42 0.26 -2.88 6.67
N VAL A 43 -0.88 -3.27 6.12
CA VAL A 43 -1.75 -2.40 5.31
C VAL A 43 -2.26 -1.21 6.14
N LEU A 44 -2.80 -1.44 7.33
CA LEU A 44 -3.31 -0.36 8.19
C LEU A 44 -2.22 0.62 8.59
N CYS A 45 -1.05 0.12 8.97
CA CYS A 45 0.09 0.98 9.28
C CYS A 45 0.51 1.82 8.08
N ASN A 46 0.62 1.21 6.90
CA ASN A 46 1.05 1.91 5.69
C ASN A 46 -0.02 2.89 5.16
N CYS A 47 -1.31 2.56 5.27
CA CYS A 47 -2.41 3.45 4.91
C CYS A 47 -2.45 4.74 5.73
N ILE A 48 -1.92 4.71 6.94
CA ILE A 48 -1.82 5.90 7.81
C ILE A 48 -0.47 6.60 7.58
N SER A 49 0.64 5.85 7.66
CA SER A 49 1.98 6.43 7.64
C SER A 49 2.34 7.04 6.29
N VAL A 50 2.07 6.35 5.17
CA VAL A 50 2.48 6.82 3.83
C VAL A 50 1.82 8.15 3.47
N PRO A 51 0.48 8.32 3.53
CA PRO A 51 -0.14 9.61 3.21
C PRO A 51 0.28 10.72 4.16
N PHE A 52 0.33 10.43 5.47
CA PHE A 52 0.66 11.44 6.48
C PHE A 52 2.11 11.93 6.34
N MET A 53 3.07 11.04 6.23
CA MET A 53 4.49 11.39 6.10
C MET A 53 4.79 12.04 4.75
N SER A 54 4.15 11.59 3.67
CA SER A 54 4.23 12.26 2.37
C SER A 54 3.67 13.68 2.42
N ALA A 55 2.54 13.89 3.10
CA ALA A 55 1.95 15.20 3.28
C ALA A 55 2.84 16.11 4.14
N LEU A 56 3.43 15.60 5.20
CA LEU A 56 4.35 16.36 6.07
C LEU A 56 5.60 16.81 5.30
N CYS A 57 6.23 15.91 4.55
CA CYS A 57 7.37 16.23 3.69
C CYS A 57 6.98 17.24 2.59
N ALA A 58 5.84 17.02 1.94
CA ALA A 58 5.32 17.91 0.91
C ALA A 58 5.00 19.30 1.44
N PHE A 59 4.47 19.41 2.66
CA PHE A 59 4.26 20.70 3.34
C PHE A 59 5.57 21.46 3.50
N GLY A 60 6.63 20.77 3.95
CA GLY A 60 7.98 21.34 4.02
C GLY A 60 8.46 21.89 2.68
N PHE A 61 8.29 21.11 1.60
CA PHE A 61 8.70 21.50 0.24
C PHE A 61 7.78 22.50 -0.46
N SER A 62 6.53 22.66 -0.03
CA SER A 62 5.58 23.60 -0.65
C SER A 62 5.49 24.93 0.08
N ARG A 63 5.45 24.92 1.42
CA ARG A 63 5.10 26.08 2.25
C ARG A 63 6.26 26.68 3.03
N LEU A 64 7.27 25.89 3.42
CA LEU A 64 8.39 26.40 4.15
C LEU A 64 9.44 27.01 3.20
N LYS A 65 10.03 28.15 3.63
CA LYS A 65 11.09 28.85 2.88
C LYS A 65 12.44 28.51 3.49
N PHE A 66 13.28 27.76 2.79
CA PHE A 66 14.68 27.51 3.15
C PHE A 66 15.56 27.43 1.90
N LYS A 67 16.84 27.82 2.03
CA LYS A 67 17.74 28.03 0.87
C LYS A 67 17.91 26.80 -0.02
N THR A 68 17.95 25.60 0.56
CA THR A 68 18.24 24.34 -0.16
C THR A 68 16.97 23.55 -0.53
N ARG A 69 15.77 24.14 -0.41
CA ARG A 69 14.49 23.49 -0.64
C ARG A 69 14.40 22.76 -1.99
N ASN A 70 14.76 23.45 -3.05
CA ASN A 70 14.67 22.89 -4.39
C ASN A 70 15.68 21.76 -4.60
N PHE A 71 16.89 21.91 -4.08
CA PHE A 71 17.91 20.85 -4.14
C PHE A 71 17.41 19.55 -3.50
N TRP A 72 16.90 19.61 -2.26
CA TRP A 72 16.39 18.43 -1.56
C TRP A 72 15.15 17.84 -2.22
N PHE A 73 14.28 18.69 -2.77
CA PHE A 73 13.13 18.20 -3.53
C PHE A 73 13.58 17.45 -4.80
N PHE A 74 14.51 18.00 -5.58
CA PHE A 74 15.04 17.30 -6.75
C PHE A 74 15.82 16.04 -6.37
N ALA A 75 16.58 16.06 -5.28
CA ALA A 75 17.24 14.86 -4.75
C ALA A 75 16.22 13.76 -4.40
N THR A 76 15.09 14.14 -3.78
CA THR A 76 13.99 13.20 -3.51
C THR A 76 13.43 12.62 -4.81
N LEU A 77 13.20 13.44 -5.85
CA LEU A 77 12.72 12.94 -7.14
C LEU A 77 13.75 12.06 -7.84
N ALA A 78 15.04 12.37 -7.72
CA ALA A 78 16.11 11.55 -8.31
C ALA A 78 16.12 10.11 -7.75
N THR A 79 15.66 9.90 -6.52
CA THR A 79 15.53 8.53 -5.97
C THR A 79 14.56 7.64 -6.76
N MET A 80 13.58 8.23 -7.47
CA MET A 80 12.65 7.47 -8.31
C MET A 80 13.32 6.87 -9.56
N MET A 81 14.49 7.41 -9.95
CA MET A 81 15.24 6.89 -11.10
C MET A 81 16.06 5.64 -10.75
N LEU A 82 16.22 5.36 -9.46
CA LEU A 82 16.95 4.17 -9.00
C LEU A 82 16.04 2.94 -9.12
N PRO A 83 16.44 1.90 -9.87
CA PRO A 83 15.70 0.65 -9.89
C PRO A 83 15.60 0.04 -8.48
N SER A 84 14.42 -0.42 -8.11
CA SER A 84 14.18 -1.05 -6.79
C SER A 84 15.10 -2.24 -6.53
N THR A 85 15.44 -3.00 -7.57
CA THR A 85 16.37 -4.14 -7.49
C THR A 85 17.77 -3.74 -7.02
N VAL A 86 18.27 -2.56 -7.40
CA VAL A 86 19.57 -2.05 -6.97
C VAL A 86 19.56 -1.64 -5.50
N THR A 87 18.44 -1.10 -5.02
CA THR A 87 18.30 -0.64 -3.63
C THR A 87 17.98 -1.77 -2.65
N GLN A 88 17.55 -2.93 -3.12
CA GLN A 88 17.19 -4.08 -2.29
C GLN A 88 18.36 -4.60 -1.44
N VAL A 89 19.56 -4.73 -2.02
CA VAL A 89 20.73 -5.28 -1.32
C VAL A 89 21.20 -4.36 -0.18
N PRO A 90 21.43 -3.05 -0.40
CA PRO A 90 21.74 -2.14 0.69
C PRO A 90 20.65 -2.08 1.77
N LEU A 91 19.38 -2.14 1.36
CA LEU A 91 18.24 -2.11 2.29
C LEU A 91 18.19 -3.38 3.14
N TYR A 92 18.47 -4.56 2.54
CA TYR A 92 18.57 -5.81 3.28
C TYR A 92 19.67 -5.74 4.35
N SER A 93 20.86 -5.23 4.01
CA SER A 93 21.96 -5.05 4.96
C SER A 93 21.57 -4.10 6.11
N LEU A 94 20.90 -2.99 5.78
CA LEU A 94 20.39 -2.06 6.80
C LEU A 94 19.39 -2.75 7.74
N PHE A 95 18.43 -3.50 7.19
CA PHE A 95 17.43 -4.21 8.00
C PHE A 95 18.04 -5.32 8.85
N TYR A 96 19.09 -5.97 8.37
CA TYR A 96 19.87 -6.91 9.16
C TYR A 96 20.48 -6.24 10.39
N HIS A 97 21.18 -5.12 10.22
CA HIS A 97 21.77 -4.37 11.34
C HIS A 97 20.75 -3.78 12.31
N LEU A 98 19.55 -3.47 11.82
CA LEU A 98 18.45 -2.98 12.66
C LEU A 98 17.61 -4.10 13.31
N ASN A 99 17.94 -5.38 13.11
CA ASN A 99 17.17 -6.54 13.57
C ASN A 99 15.68 -6.50 13.14
N LEU A 100 15.42 -6.06 11.91
CA LEU A 100 14.07 -6.00 11.33
C LEU A 100 13.75 -7.23 10.47
N LEU A 101 14.76 -7.98 10.00
CA LEU A 101 14.56 -9.15 9.14
C LEU A 101 13.75 -10.25 9.86
N GLY A 102 12.98 -11.01 9.07
CA GLY A 102 12.11 -12.06 9.58
C GLY A 102 10.88 -11.53 10.33
N SER A 103 10.55 -10.24 10.19
CA SER A 103 9.42 -9.61 10.87
C SER A 103 8.65 -8.68 9.91
N ILE A 104 7.33 -8.56 10.11
CA ILE A 104 6.48 -7.58 9.42
C ILE A 104 6.92 -6.13 9.64
N ARG A 105 7.75 -5.85 10.65
CA ARG A 105 8.31 -4.51 10.91
C ARG A 105 9.14 -4.00 9.74
N ALA A 106 9.83 -4.89 9.01
CA ALA A 106 10.59 -4.53 7.82
C ALA A 106 9.70 -3.94 6.71
N LEU A 107 8.41 -4.28 6.68
CA LEU A 107 7.44 -3.80 5.70
C LEU A 107 6.75 -2.49 6.12
N ILE A 108 6.87 -2.11 7.40
CA ILE A 108 6.20 -0.94 7.99
C ILE A 108 7.19 0.21 8.20
N VAL A 109 8.33 -0.08 8.83
CA VAL A 109 9.28 0.95 9.30
C VAL A 109 9.77 1.88 8.18
N PRO A 110 10.14 1.41 6.97
CA PRO A 110 10.57 2.31 5.90
C PRO A 110 9.52 3.35 5.50
N ASN A 111 8.26 2.96 5.53
CA ASN A 111 7.14 3.81 5.14
C ASN A 111 6.79 4.88 6.18
N ILE A 112 7.15 4.66 7.46
CA ILE A 112 7.01 5.67 8.53
C ILE A 112 7.97 6.83 8.30
N PHE A 113 9.14 6.60 7.71
CA PHE A 113 10.18 7.64 7.57
C PHE A 113 10.16 8.38 6.23
N GLY A 114 9.38 7.97 5.23
CA GLY A 114 9.51 8.61 3.92
C GLY A 114 8.26 8.74 3.07
N GLY A 115 7.28 7.86 3.17
CA GLY A 115 6.05 7.90 2.38
C GLY A 115 6.21 7.74 0.86
N GLY A 116 7.45 7.72 0.34
CA GLY A 116 7.76 7.55 -1.08
C GLY A 116 7.80 8.87 -1.90
N ALA A 117 8.81 8.99 -2.78
CA ALA A 117 9.07 10.20 -3.55
C ALA A 117 7.89 10.62 -4.45
N MET A 118 7.21 9.65 -5.07
CA MET A 118 6.04 9.92 -5.93
C MET A 118 4.88 10.51 -5.12
N ASN A 119 4.61 9.98 -3.94
CA ASN A 119 3.56 10.49 -3.07
C ASN A 119 3.88 11.91 -2.57
N ILE A 120 5.15 12.17 -2.21
CA ILE A 120 5.62 13.51 -1.84
C ILE A 120 5.45 14.50 -3.00
N PHE A 121 5.78 14.08 -4.23
CA PHE A 121 5.61 14.88 -5.42
C PHE A 121 4.14 15.26 -5.64
N LEU A 122 3.25 14.28 -5.66
CA LEU A 122 1.82 14.49 -5.87
C LEU A 122 1.21 15.40 -4.80
N MET A 123 1.52 15.13 -3.53
CA MET A 123 1.08 15.96 -2.41
C MET A 123 1.56 17.40 -2.54
N ARG A 124 2.85 17.59 -2.89
CA ARG A 124 3.40 18.93 -3.09
C ARG A 124 2.72 19.67 -4.23
N GLN A 125 2.47 19.02 -5.36
CA GLN A 125 1.76 19.64 -6.48
C GLN A 125 0.35 20.06 -6.08
N TYR A 126 -0.36 19.19 -5.36
CA TYR A 126 -1.70 19.51 -4.86
C TYR A 126 -1.68 20.69 -3.86
N MET A 127 -0.75 20.66 -2.88
CA MET A 127 -0.62 21.74 -1.90
C MET A 127 -0.30 23.10 -2.55
N ARG A 128 0.42 23.12 -3.67
CA ARG A 128 0.72 24.35 -4.41
C ARG A 128 -0.50 24.96 -5.09
N SER A 129 -1.55 24.21 -5.37
CA SER A 129 -2.81 24.73 -5.91
C SER A 129 -3.70 25.40 -4.86
N ILE A 130 -3.41 25.19 -3.57
CA ILE A 130 -4.12 25.83 -2.45
C ILE A 130 -3.58 27.26 -2.28
N PRO A 131 -4.42 28.31 -2.22
CA PRO A 131 -3.99 29.68 -2.07
C PRO A 131 -3.17 29.92 -0.80
N SER A 132 -2.04 30.63 -0.91
CA SER A 132 -1.17 30.97 0.24
C SER A 132 -1.80 31.95 1.23
N ALA A 133 -2.81 32.69 0.78
CA ALA A 133 -3.56 33.63 1.63
C ALA A 133 -4.16 32.94 2.89
N LEU A 134 -4.51 31.66 2.80
CA LEU A 134 -4.98 30.88 3.95
C LEU A 134 -3.89 30.71 5.04
N ASP A 135 -2.65 30.48 4.60
CA ASP A 135 -1.51 30.34 5.52
C ASP A 135 -1.13 31.68 6.16
N GLU A 136 -1.26 32.77 5.37
CA GLU A 136 -0.97 34.13 5.79
C GLU A 136 -1.99 34.60 6.84
N ALA A 137 -3.28 34.42 6.57
CA ALA A 137 -4.36 34.74 7.52
C ALA A 137 -4.18 33.97 8.85
N ALA A 138 -3.96 32.67 8.78
CA ALA A 138 -3.74 31.86 9.97
C ALA A 138 -2.45 32.25 10.74
N THR A 139 -1.45 32.75 10.03
CA THR A 139 -0.21 33.26 10.68
C THR A 139 -0.48 34.57 11.41
N ILE A 140 -1.33 35.45 10.88
CA ILE A 140 -1.79 36.68 11.54
C ILE A 140 -2.58 36.34 12.83
N ASP A 141 -3.40 35.29 12.76
CA ASP A 141 -4.16 34.75 13.92
C ASP A 141 -3.25 34.04 14.95
N GLY A 142 -1.93 34.03 14.76
CA GLY A 142 -0.97 33.45 15.69
C GLY A 142 -0.81 31.92 15.59
N ALA A 143 -1.32 31.27 14.52
CA ALA A 143 -1.17 29.84 14.35
C ALA A 143 0.28 29.45 14.02
N SER A 144 0.81 28.44 14.72
CA SER A 144 2.12 27.86 14.39
C SER A 144 2.06 27.12 13.03
N LYS A 145 3.21 26.97 12.37
CA LYS A 145 3.30 26.27 11.07
C LYS A 145 2.75 24.84 11.13
N PHE A 146 2.97 24.13 12.23
CA PHE A 146 2.45 22.79 12.42
C PHE A 146 0.92 22.78 12.61
N ARG A 147 0.37 23.81 13.29
CA ARG A 147 -1.09 23.98 13.41
C ARG A 147 -1.73 24.30 12.06
N ILE A 148 -1.11 25.16 11.24
CA ILE A 148 -1.54 25.44 9.86
C ILE A 148 -1.55 24.15 9.04
N PHE A 149 -0.50 23.32 9.13
CA PHE A 149 -0.43 22.03 8.46
C PHE A 149 -1.60 21.13 8.85
N LEU A 150 -1.83 20.91 10.16
CA LEU A 150 -2.82 19.94 10.62
C LEU A 150 -4.27 20.40 10.43
N VAL A 151 -4.55 21.70 10.63
CA VAL A 151 -5.93 22.20 10.71
C VAL A 151 -6.41 22.78 9.39
N ILE A 152 -5.51 23.29 8.55
CA ILE A 152 -5.88 23.96 7.28
C ILE A 152 -5.45 23.13 6.07
N ILE A 153 -4.15 22.85 5.97
CA ILE A 153 -3.61 22.26 4.75
C ILE A 153 -3.96 20.77 4.63
N LEU A 154 -3.80 20.00 5.70
CA LEU A 154 -4.07 18.57 5.67
C LEU A 154 -5.55 18.24 5.33
N PRO A 155 -6.55 18.90 5.93
CA PRO A 155 -7.95 18.73 5.52
C PRO A 155 -8.23 19.20 4.08
N ALA A 156 -7.60 20.31 3.63
CA ALA A 156 -7.74 20.77 2.26
C ALA A 156 -7.12 19.80 1.23
N CYS A 157 -6.17 18.96 1.65
CA CYS A 157 -5.55 17.92 0.83
C CYS A 157 -6.29 16.57 0.87
N MET A 158 -7.48 16.49 1.45
CA MET A 158 -8.21 15.23 1.62
C MET A 158 -8.33 14.39 0.31
N PRO A 159 -8.62 14.98 -0.87
CA PRO A 159 -8.71 14.19 -2.10
C PRO A 159 -7.42 13.44 -2.45
N ILE A 160 -6.27 14.13 -2.36
CA ILE A 160 -4.98 13.51 -2.65
C ILE A 160 -4.50 12.58 -1.53
N LEU A 161 -4.89 12.83 -0.27
CA LEU A 161 -4.66 11.93 0.85
C LEU A 161 -5.38 10.59 0.65
N ILE A 162 -6.66 10.63 0.25
CA ILE A 162 -7.44 9.43 -0.06
C ILE A 162 -6.80 8.66 -1.21
N TYR A 163 -6.40 9.35 -2.27
CA TYR A 163 -5.70 8.72 -3.40
C TYR A 163 -4.42 7.99 -2.95
N THR A 164 -3.56 8.66 -2.17
CA THR A 164 -2.32 8.04 -1.69
C THR A 164 -2.57 6.91 -0.69
N MET A 165 -3.64 6.98 0.11
CA MET A 165 -4.07 5.92 1.01
C MET A 165 -4.50 4.67 0.23
N ILE A 166 -5.29 4.84 -0.84
CA ILE A 166 -5.71 3.72 -1.70
C ILE A 166 -4.50 3.06 -2.36
N ASN A 167 -3.55 3.85 -2.88
CA ASN A 167 -2.32 3.31 -3.45
C ASN A 167 -1.48 2.56 -2.41
N ALA A 168 -1.37 3.08 -1.19
CA ALA A 168 -0.68 2.41 -0.08
C ALA A 168 -1.37 1.09 0.29
N PHE A 169 -2.72 1.07 0.30
CA PHE A 169 -3.50 -0.14 0.51
C PHE A 169 -3.18 -1.19 -0.56
N LEU A 170 -3.38 -0.85 -1.84
CA LEU A 170 -3.19 -1.78 -2.95
C LEU A 170 -1.73 -2.25 -3.03
N GLY A 171 -0.77 -1.35 -2.85
CA GLY A 171 0.65 -1.68 -2.84
C GLY A 171 1.02 -2.66 -1.73
N SER A 172 0.55 -2.40 -0.50
CA SER A 172 0.87 -3.28 0.65
C SER A 172 0.09 -4.60 0.62
N TRP A 173 -1.16 -4.59 0.13
CA TRP A 173 -1.98 -5.80 0.03
C TRP A 173 -1.43 -6.79 -1.00
N ASN A 174 -0.98 -6.30 -2.15
CA ASN A 174 -0.48 -7.12 -3.24
C ASN A 174 1.04 -7.36 -3.18
N ASP A 175 1.73 -6.80 -2.17
CA ASP A 175 3.18 -6.95 -2.07
C ASP A 175 3.55 -8.41 -1.75
N PHE A 176 4.27 -8.99 -2.67
CA PHE A 176 4.84 -10.34 -2.56
C PHE A 176 6.37 -10.29 -2.41
N ALA A 177 7.00 -9.36 -3.14
CA ALA A 177 8.45 -9.32 -3.25
C ALA A 177 9.14 -8.88 -1.95
N SER A 178 8.61 -7.83 -1.29
CA SER A 178 9.21 -7.35 -0.04
C SER A 178 9.06 -8.36 1.10
N PRO A 179 7.88 -8.98 1.34
CA PRO A 179 7.76 -10.06 2.32
C PRO A 179 8.68 -11.24 2.05
N LEU A 180 8.83 -11.65 0.78
CA LEU A 180 9.71 -12.76 0.40
C LEU A 180 11.18 -12.51 0.80
N ILE A 181 11.62 -11.26 0.69
CA ILE A 181 13.02 -10.88 0.97
C ILE A 181 13.24 -10.58 2.45
N TYR A 182 12.31 -9.84 3.09
CA TYR A 182 12.54 -9.25 4.40
C TYR A 182 11.77 -9.91 5.54
N ALA A 183 10.65 -10.58 5.26
CA ALA A 183 9.75 -11.16 6.25
C ALA A 183 9.55 -12.67 6.01
N ASN A 184 10.63 -13.41 5.76
CA ASN A 184 10.64 -14.81 5.36
C ASN A 184 10.57 -15.81 6.53
N SER A 185 10.11 -15.41 7.69
CA SER A 185 9.80 -16.30 8.82
C SER A 185 8.32 -16.68 8.77
N GLU A 186 7.96 -17.94 9.06
CA GLU A 186 6.59 -18.46 8.98
C GLU A 186 5.58 -17.59 9.75
N ASN A 187 5.96 -17.13 10.93
CA ASN A 187 5.12 -16.26 11.76
C ASN A 187 4.93 -14.84 11.18
N SER A 188 5.75 -14.43 10.22
CA SER A 188 5.73 -13.10 9.61
C SER A 188 5.24 -13.08 8.16
N TYR A 189 4.83 -14.23 7.62
CA TYR A 189 4.29 -14.28 6.27
C TYR A 189 3.07 -13.36 6.12
N THR A 190 3.05 -12.64 5.00
CA THR A 190 1.84 -11.97 4.53
C THR A 190 0.95 -12.95 3.78
N LEU A 191 -0.31 -12.57 3.55
CA LEU A 191 -1.28 -13.43 2.87
C LEU A 191 -0.79 -13.86 1.48
N ALA A 192 -0.24 -12.93 0.69
CA ALA A 192 0.31 -13.23 -0.63
C ALA A 192 1.46 -14.24 -0.57
N LEU A 193 2.41 -14.05 0.34
CA LEU A 193 3.56 -14.93 0.52
C LEU A 193 3.15 -16.28 1.09
N GLY A 194 2.26 -16.31 2.09
CA GLY A 194 1.78 -17.54 2.71
C GLY A 194 1.03 -18.44 1.72
N ILE A 195 0.11 -17.86 0.92
CA ILE A 195 -0.60 -18.58 -0.14
C ILE A 195 0.39 -19.13 -1.17
N TYR A 196 1.38 -18.35 -1.56
CA TYR A 196 2.40 -18.81 -2.50
C TYR A 196 3.20 -19.99 -1.94
N ASN A 197 3.75 -19.88 -0.74
CA ASN A 197 4.56 -20.92 -0.12
C ASN A 197 3.76 -22.21 0.09
N ARG A 198 2.50 -22.11 0.49
CA ARG A 198 1.64 -23.27 0.72
C ARG A 198 1.29 -24.04 -0.56
N PHE A 199 1.03 -23.32 -1.65
CA PHE A 199 0.46 -23.94 -2.86
C PHE A 199 1.42 -24.03 -4.03
N MET A 200 2.50 -23.24 -4.07
CA MET A 200 3.46 -23.28 -5.16
C MET A 200 4.70 -24.12 -4.84
N SER A 201 5.02 -24.28 -3.55
CA SER A 201 6.16 -25.09 -3.10
C SER A 201 5.87 -26.61 -3.13
N THR A 202 4.60 -27.02 -3.12
CA THR A 202 4.20 -28.43 -3.15
C THR A 202 3.89 -28.87 -4.58
N VAL A 203 4.68 -29.81 -5.07
CA VAL A 203 4.53 -30.43 -6.40
C VAL A 203 3.26 -31.29 -6.51
N GLU A 204 2.65 -31.64 -5.36
CA GLU A 204 1.64 -32.71 -5.26
C GLU A 204 0.24 -32.35 -5.77
N ASN A 205 -0.12 -31.08 -5.96
CA ASN A 205 -1.38 -30.73 -6.61
C ASN A 205 -1.42 -29.26 -7.09
N PRO A 206 -0.93 -28.93 -8.29
CA PRO A 206 -0.91 -27.56 -8.80
C PRO A 206 -2.32 -26.95 -9.01
N PHE A 207 -3.37 -27.78 -9.03
CA PHE A 207 -4.76 -27.39 -9.31
C PHE A 207 -5.71 -27.67 -8.14
N SER A 208 -5.28 -27.45 -6.91
CA SER A 208 -6.14 -27.66 -5.75
C SER A 208 -7.28 -26.63 -5.71
N ASN A 209 -8.53 -27.08 -5.50
CA ASN A 209 -9.69 -26.22 -5.29
C ASN A 209 -9.51 -25.26 -4.10
N ILE A 210 -8.76 -25.69 -3.07
CA ILE A 210 -8.40 -24.86 -1.92
C ILE A 210 -7.54 -23.66 -2.35
N LYS A 211 -6.57 -23.86 -3.27
CA LYS A 211 -5.76 -22.78 -3.85
C LYS A 211 -6.63 -21.73 -4.52
N MET A 212 -7.59 -22.17 -5.34
CA MET A 212 -8.51 -21.25 -6.01
C MET A 212 -9.43 -20.53 -5.01
N ALA A 213 -9.92 -21.24 -3.98
CA ALA A 213 -10.69 -20.64 -2.89
C ALA A 213 -9.89 -19.57 -2.14
N SER A 214 -8.62 -19.85 -1.81
CA SER A 214 -7.71 -18.88 -1.16
C SER A 214 -7.47 -17.66 -2.03
N GLY A 215 -7.28 -17.84 -3.34
CA GLY A 215 -7.14 -16.70 -4.28
C GLY A 215 -8.39 -15.83 -4.34
N VAL A 216 -9.58 -16.42 -4.36
CA VAL A 216 -10.86 -15.68 -4.32
C VAL A 216 -10.98 -14.89 -3.00
N LEU A 217 -10.68 -15.50 -1.86
CA LEU A 217 -10.70 -14.82 -0.55
C LEU A 217 -9.71 -13.64 -0.52
N MET A 218 -8.53 -13.79 -1.12
CA MET A 218 -7.55 -12.72 -1.23
C MET A 218 -8.06 -11.54 -2.07
N CYS A 219 -8.92 -11.76 -3.07
CA CYS A 219 -9.47 -10.71 -3.91
C CYS A 219 -10.58 -9.89 -3.24
N ILE A 220 -11.25 -10.43 -2.21
CA ILE A 220 -12.40 -9.76 -1.58
C ILE A 220 -12.05 -8.37 -1.01
N PRO A 221 -11.01 -8.19 -0.17
CA PRO A 221 -10.72 -6.88 0.43
C PRO A 221 -10.38 -5.78 -0.58
N PRO A 222 -9.55 -6.00 -1.64
CA PRO A 222 -9.35 -5.00 -2.68
C PRO A 222 -10.63 -4.58 -3.40
N VAL A 223 -11.50 -5.54 -3.71
CA VAL A 223 -12.79 -5.27 -4.36
C VAL A 223 -13.69 -4.42 -3.45
N VAL A 224 -13.78 -4.78 -2.16
CA VAL A 224 -14.58 -4.01 -1.18
C VAL A 224 -14.03 -2.57 -1.05
N VAL A 225 -12.72 -2.40 -0.91
CA VAL A 225 -12.09 -1.08 -0.84
C VAL A 225 -12.36 -0.28 -2.12
N PHE A 226 -12.23 -0.90 -3.29
CA PHE A 226 -12.53 -0.23 -4.56
C PHE A 226 -13.99 0.24 -4.64
N LEU A 227 -14.95 -0.62 -4.31
CA LEU A 227 -16.37 -0.29 -4.34
C LEU A 227 -16.73 0.85 -3.35
N CYS A 228 -16.11 0.86 -2.18
CA CYS A 228 -16.30 1.92 -1.18
C CYS A 228 -15.70 3.27 -1.62
N MET A 229 -14.56 3.24 -2.33
CA MET A 229 -13.77 4.43 -2.60
C MET A 229 -13.82 4.93 -4.05
N GLN A 230 -14.52 4.24 -4.96
CA GLN A 230 -14.61 4.60 -6.38
C GLN A 230 -15.12 6.05 -6.62
N LYS A 231 -16.09 6.53 -5.81
CA LYS A 231 -16.61 7.89 -5.92
C LYS A 231 -15.53 8.95 -5.60
N GLN A 232 -14.73 8.71 -4.60
CA GLN A 232 -13.64 9.61 -4.20
C GLN A 232 -12.53 9.64 -5.25
N LEU A 233 -12.23 8.50 -5.89
CA LEU A 233 -11.27 8.41 -6.99
C LEU A 233 -11.73 9.25 -8.19
N ILE A 234 -12.99 9.13 -8.61
CA ILE A 234 -13.54 9.88 -9.75
C ILE A 234 -13.55 11.38 -9.44
N ASN A 235 -14.03 11.79 -8.27
CA ASN A 235 -14.10 13.21 -7.89
C ASN A 235 -12.71 13.86 -7.76
N GLY A 236 -11.70 13.11 -7.30
CA GLY A 236 -10.32 13.60 -7.20
C GLY A 236 -9.65 13.85 -8.55
N VAL A 237 -9.98 13.07 -9.57
CA VAL A 237 -9.46 13.22 -10.93
C VAL A 237 -10.14 14.37 -11.68
N VAL A 238 -11.47 14.50 -11.53
CA VAL A 238 -12.26 15.52 -12.23
C VAL A 238 -11.90 16.95 -11.75
N THR A 239 -11.65 17.15 -10.46
CA THR A 239 -11.26 18.47 -9.94
C THR A 239 -9.87 18.93 -10.40
N SER A 240 -8.99 18.02 -10.79
CA SER A 240 -7.68 18.38 -11.36
C SER A 240 -7.71 18.64 -12.86
N GLY A 241 -8.73 18.11 -13.57
CA GLY A 241 -8.88 18.25 -15.03
C GLY A 241 -9.66 19.48 -15.52
N ILE A 242 -10.41 20.16 -14.65
CA ILE A 242 -11.31 21.28 -15.05
C ILE A 242 -10.63 22.66 -14.89
N LYS A 243 -9.38 22.75 -14.48
CA LYS A 243 -8.59 24.00 -14.42
C LYS A 243 -7.56 24.08 -15.55
N GLY A 244 -7.95 23.69 -16.74
CA GLY A 244 -7.26 23.98 -17.99
C GLY A 244 -8.01 25.01 -18.79
#